data_36b23b220acf380ae4e71726a20f4768
#
_entry.id   36b23b220acf380ae4e71726a20f4768
#
_cell.length_a   1.000
_cell.length_b   1.000
_cell.length_c   1.000
_cell.angle_alpha   90.00
_cell.angle_beta   90.00
_cell.angle_gamma   90.00
#
_symmetry.space_group_name_H-M   'P 1'
#
loop_
_entity.id
_entity.type
_entity.pdbx_description
1 polymer ?
#
loop_
_entity_poly.entity_id
_entity_poly.type
_entity_poly.pdbx_seq_one_letter_code
_entity_poly.pdbx_strand_id
1 'polypeptide(L)'
;MRKVTTYQLIDGIKRNLALIIVPALLLFGLVLGLGLKKVGGSFEASAVLIATADEGEEISYNKLILNEKLANIYSEIIKSPDLYKGVAGELKKGGSDLDYKEIMDRSDFEVNPQAGLITLTYNDNNEARAEDTLKLIAENFRSMAKDYLNADNLEYLHDVLVEKASKKKLAIFSVVAGIAGAILGLAIVIIKTLLSDNIADEDDLRALDLDVLGSSDEISKIKAKIDHRLQNGVVGLTSLAQADSFDLAKDLAESLALANGVLFVDSKNKGGIEGKYLSDVNSFKVLRKGVIDYLALPEKASDQILDSNEFFGEIVNRENAYNYILIDQKSLKTPDPYLTARLCDMEVILVDEKTRKNDLDKAISDLRELGIGYCGVVYHK
;
A
#
# COMPACT_ATOMS: atom_id res chain seq x y z
N MET A 1 12.51 -12.38 -13.02
CA MET A 1 12.20 -11.54 -11.84
C MET A 1 12.31 -10.09 -12.24
N ARG A 2 11.23 -9.33 -12.13
CA ARG A 2 11.16 -7.90 -12.47
C ARG A 2 12.15 -7.13 -11.59
N LYS A 3 13.04 -6.33 -12.18
CA LYS A 3 13.88 -5.37 -11.44
C LYS A 3 13.00 -4.15 -11.14
N VAL A 4 12.39 -4.13 -9.96
CA VAL A 4 11.65 -2.95 -9.51
C VAL A 4 12.67 -1.91 -9.04
N THR A 5 12.63 -0.71 -9.62
CA THR A 5 13.52 0.37 -9.22
C THR A 5 13.08 0.94 -7.86
N THR A 6 14.02 1.50 -7.11
CA THR A 6 13.73 2.14 -5.81
C THR A 6 12.70 3.28 -5.98
N TYR A 7 12.72 3.96 -7.11
CA TYR A 7 11.77 5.02 -7.44
C TYR A 7 10.33 4.50 -7.55
N GLN A 8 10.12 3.37 -8.23
CA GLN A 8 8.81 2.72 -8.37
C GLN A 8 8.22 2.29 -7.02
N LEU A 9 9.09 1.82 -6.09
CA LEU A 9 8.65 1.48 -4.73
C LEU A 9 8.21 2.73 -3.95
N ILE A 10 8.98 3.80 -4.02
CA ILE A 10 8.67 5.07 -3.34
C ILE A 10 7.37 5.67 -3.88
N ASP A 11 7.18 5.67 -5.19
CA ASP A 11 5.96 6.16 -5.82
C ASP A 11 4.76 5.28 -5.47
N GLY A 12 4.92 3.96 -5.51
CA GLY A 12 3.91 3.00 -5.05
C GLY A 12 3.47 3.23 -3.60
N ILE A 13 4.41 3.56 -2.70
CA ILE A 13 4.12 3.91 -1.30
C ILE A 13 3.34 5.22 -1.22
N LYS A 14 3.77 6.29 -1.92
CA LYS A 14 3.10 7.60 -1.91
C LYS A 14 1.65 7.50 -2.41
N ARG A 15 1.41 6.75 -3.47
CA ARG A 15 0.09 6.57 -4.08
C ARG A 15 -0.85 5.69 -3.25
N ASN A 16 -0.30 4.83 -2.41
CA ASN A 16 -1.08 3.89 -1.60
C ASN A 16 -0.95 4.14 -0.08
N LEU A 17 -0.69 5.38 0.34
CA LEU A 17 -0.56 5.76 1.75
C LEU A 17 -1.76 5.30 2.61
N ALA A 18 -2.97 5.33 2.06
CA ALA A 18 -4.16 4.84 2.76
C ALA A 18 -4.05 3.36 3.16
N LEU A 19 -3.42 2.51 2.30
CA LEU A 19 -3.20 1.09 2.61
C LEU A 19 -2.21 0.86 3.76
N ILE A 20 -1.41 1.86 4.12
CA ILE A 20 -0.48 1.82 5.26
C ILE A 20 -1.17 2.39 6.50
N ILE A 21 -1.85 3.53 6.36
CA ILE A 21 -2.44 4.26 7.48
C ILE A 21 -3.66 3.52 8.05
N VAL A 22 -4.52 2.96 7.19
CA VAL A 22 -5.76 2.30 7.63
C VAL A 22 -5.49 1.08 8.53
N PRO A 23 -4.61 0.11 8.19
CA PRO A 23 -4.29 -1.00 9.08
C PRO A 23 -3.61 -0.54 10.38
N ALA A 24 -2.77 0.50 10.31
CA ALA A 24 -2.13 1.07 11.51
C ALA A 24 -3.17 1.64 12.48
N LEU A 25 -4.11 2.44 12.00
CA LEU A 25 -5.18 3.02 12.81
C LEU A 25 -6.16 1.97 13.32
N LEU A 26 -6.46 0.95 12.51
CA LEU A 26 -7.35 -0.15 12.92
C LEU A 26 -6.76 -0.97 14.06
N LEU A 27 -5.49 -1.39 13.95
CA LEU A 27 -4.86 -2.16 15.02
C LEU A 27 -4.64 -1.31 16.27
N PHE A 28 -4.19 -0.06 16.13
CA PHE A 28 -4.08 0.88 17.23
C PHE A 28 -5.43 1.05 17.95
N GLY A 29 -6.50 1.36 17.22
CA GLY A 29 -7.83 1.61 17.76
C GLY A 29 -8.46 0.35 18.39
N LEU A 30 -8.20 -0.83 17.79
CA LEU A 30 -8.69 -2.10 18.33
C LEU A 30 -8.05 -2.42 19.68
N VAL A 31 -6.72 -2.32 19.80
CA VAL A 31 -6.00 -2.58 21.06
C VAL A 31 -6.38 -1.54 22.10
N LEU A 32 -6.46 -0.26 21.73
CA LEU A 32 -6.87 0.81 22.63
C LEU A 32 -8.32 0.61 23.11
N GLY A 33 -9.25 0.33 22.19
CA GLY A 33 -10.67 0.17 22.52
C GLY A 33 -10.95 -1.04 23.40
N LEU A 34 -10.35 -2.20 23.09
CA LEU A 34 -10.47 -3.39 23.92
C LEU A 34 -9.78 -3.22 25.28
N GLY A 35 -8.61 -2.57 25.28
CA GLY A 35 -7.86 -2.30 26.50
C GLY A 35 -8.57 -1.30 27.42
N LEU A 36 -9.19 -0.26 26.90
CA LEU A 36 -9.98 0.68 27.70
C LEU A 36 -11.18 0.02 28.37
N LYS A 37 -11.81 -0.96 27.73
CA LYS A 37 -12.88 -1.75 28.35
C LYS A 37 -12.36 -2.59 29.52
N LYS A 38 -11.13 -3.09 29.44
CA LYS A 38 -10.52 -3.92 30.50
C LYS A 38 -9.94 -3.08 31.65
N VAL A 39 -9.30 -1.95 31.33
CA VAL A 39 -8.59 -1.09 32.30
C VAL A 39 -9.45 0.07 32.82
N GLY A 40 -10.50 0.41 32.08
CA GLY A 40 -11.37 1.55 32.42
C GLY A 40 -12.24 1.28 33.65
N GLY A 41 -11.71 1.55 34.84
CA GLY A 41 -12.39 1.33 36.12
C GLY A 41 -11.74 0.29 37.00
N SER A 42 -10.57 -0.26 36.60
CA SER A 42 -9.81 -1.19 37.43
C SER A 42 -8.86 -0.48 38.39
N PHE A 43 -8.69 -1.07 39.55
CA PHE A 43 -7.74 -0.70 40.58
C PHE A 43 -6.57 -1.71 40.55
N GLU A 44 -5.36 -1.22 40.69
CA GLU A 44 -4.15 -2.05 40.82
C GLU A 44 -3.68 -1.95 42.29
N ALA A 45 -3.77 -3.06 42.98
CA ALA A 45 -3.15 -3.21 44.28
C ALA A 45 -1.71 -3.67 44.07
N SER A 46 -0.77 -3.09 44.79
CA SER A 46 0.65 -3.45 44.76
C SER A 46 1.23 -3.61 46.17
N ALA A 47 2.06 -4.62 46.36
CA ALA A 47 2.82 -4.83 47.59
C ALA A 47 4.26 -5.16 47.24
N VAL A 48 5.20 -4.66 48.04
CA VAL A 48 6.62 -4.97 47.86
C VAL A 48 7.12 -5.70 49.07
N LEU A 49 7.61 -6.91 48.84
CA LEU A 49 8.24 -7.74 49.86
C LEU A 49 9.76 -7.69 49.67
N ILE A 50 10.49 -7.74 50.75
CA ILE A 50 11.95 -7.85 50.78
C ILE A 50 12.36 -9.16 51.40
N ALA A 51 13.28 -9.86 50.75
CA ALA A 51 13.95 -10.99 51.37
C ALA A 51 15.06 -10.52 52.31
N THR A 52 14.80 -10.61 53.61
CA THR A 52 15.80 -10.25 54.61
C THR A 52 16.77 -11.43 54.80
N ALA A 53 18.08 -11.12 54.70
CA ALA A 53 19.12 -12.06 55.11
C ALA A 53 19.48 -11.80 56.56
N ASP A 54 19.89 -12.85 57.30
CA ASP A 54 20.36 -12.68 58.66
C ASP A 54 21.37 -11.53 58.81
N GLU A 55 21.16 -10.67 59.80
CA GLU A 55 22.00 -9.51 60.08
C GLU A 55 23.44 -9.93 60.36
N GLY A 56 24.39 -9.48 59.56
CA GLY A 56 25.79 -9.51 59.94
C GLY A 56 26.81 -10.02 58.90
N GLU A 57 26.44 -10.46 57.74
CA GLU A 57 27.43 -10.90 56.73
C GLU A 57 27.67 -9.88 55.60
N GLU A 58 28.96 -9.61 55.30
CA GLU A 58 29.38 -8.82 54.16
C GLU A 58 28.86 -9.37 52.85
N ILE A 59 28.57 -8.47 51.91
CA ILE A 59 28.12 -8.83 50.54
C ILE A 59 29.21 -9.64 49.85
N SER A 60 29.05 -10.96 49.84
CA SER A 60 29.95 -11.88 49.16
C SER A 60 29.34 -12.41 47.86
N TYR A 61 30.20 -12.86 46.93
CA TYR A 61 29.76 -13.50 45.68
C TYR A 61 28.79 -14.68 45.89
N ASN A 62 28.99 -15.43 46.98
CA ASN A 62 28.12 -16.53 47.37
C ASN A 62 26.70 -16.06 47.78
N LYS A 63 26.58 -14.85 48.33
CA LYS A 63 25.31 -14.24 48.70
C LYS A 63 24.49 -13.82 47.47
N LEU A 64 25.17 -13.32 46.42
CA LEU A 64 24.54 -13.01 45.17
C LEU A 64 23.98 -14.26 44.47
N ILE A 65 24.74 -15.37 44.44
CA ILE A 65 24.29 -16.63 43.87
C ILE A 65 23.11 -17.22 44.67
N LEU A 66 23.16 -17.08 46.02
CA LEU A 66 22.07 -17.53 46.90
C LEU A 66 20.79 -16.73 46.62
N ASN A 67 20.88 -15.40 46.49
CA ASN A 67 19.76 -14.53 46.21
C ASN A 67 19.14 -14.85 44.83
N GLU A 68 19.94 -15.18 43.83
CA GLU A 68 19.46 -15.58 42.52
C GLU A 68 18.70 -16.92 42.55
N LYS A 69 19.22 -17.89 43.34
CA LYS A 69 18.53 -19.17 43.56
C LYS A 69 17.22 -19.00 44.35
N LEU A 70 17.22 -18.16 45.36
CA LEU A 70 16.01 -17.84 46.16
C LEU A 70 14.98 -17.13 45.27
N ALA A 71 15.39 -16.19 44.41
CA ALA A 71 14.53 -15.49 43.47
C ALA A 71 13.82 -16.47 42.50
N ASN A 72 14.55 -17.48 42.02
CA ASN A 72 13.96 -18.54 41.19
C ASN A 72 12.91 -19.37 41.98
N ILE A 73 13.20 -19.75 43.24
CA ILE A 73 12.26 -20.46 44.09
C ILE A 73 11.01 -19.60 44.36
N TYR A 74 11.18 -18.34 44.72
CA TYR A 74 10.06 -17.42 44.91
C TYR A 74 9.21 -17.28 43.64
N SER A 75 9.83 -17.17 42.49
CA SER A 75 9.12 -17.12 41.20
C SER A 75 8.30 -18.39 40.95
N GLU A 76 8.81 -19.56 41.29
CA GLU A 76 8.08 -20.83 41.13
C GLU A 76 6.90 -20.96 42.12
N ILE A 77 7.09 -20.47 43.37
CA ILE A 77 6.00 -20.44 44.36
C ILE A 77 4.86 -19.53 43.90
N ILE A 78 5.21 -18.33 43.41
CA ILE A 78 4.23 -17.34 42.94
C ILE A 78 3.46 -17.85 41.72
N LYS A 79 4.12 -18.60 40.82
CA LYS A 79 3.48 -19.21 39.65
C LYS A 79 2.63 -20.45 39.99
N SER A 80 2.77 -20.98 41.22
CA SER A 80 2.07 -22.21 41.58
C SER A 80 0.56 -22.00 41.63
N PRO A 81 -0.25 -22.87 40.97
CA PRO A 81 -1.70 -22.86 41.11
C PRO A 81 -2.17 -23.05 42.55
N ASP A 82 -1.35 -23.70 43.41
CA ASP A 82 -1.74 -24.02 44.81
C ASP A 82 -1.78 -22.77 45.67
N LEU A 83 -0.92 -21.78 45.40
CA LEU A 83 -1.00 -20.45 46.00
C LEU A 83 -2.40 -19.83 45.78
N TYR A 84 -2.83 -19.78 44.53
CA TYR A 84 -4.10 -19.16 44.17
C TYR A 84 -5.33 -19.96 44.59
N LYS A 85 -5.22 -21.29 44.69
CA LYS A 85 -6.28 -22.13 45.26
C LYS A 85 -6.46 -21.85 46.76
N GLY A 86 -5.37 -21.63 47.50
CA GLY A 86 -5.40 -21.19 48.89
C GLY A 86 -6.15 -19.87 49.04
N VAL A 87 -5.74 -18.86 48.25
CA VAL A 87 -6.39 -17.55 48.24
C VAL A 87 -7.88 -17.64 47.89
N ALA A 88 -8.24 -18.38 46.82
CA ALA A 88 -9.64 -18.57 46.44
C ALA A 88 -10.47 -19.24 47.54
N GLY A 89 -9.86 -20.21 48.26
CA GLY A 89 -10.49 -20.85 49.40
C GLY A 89 -10.79 -19.90 50.56
N GLU A 90 -9.91 -18.94 50.83
CA GLU A 90 -10.09 -17.93 51.86
C GLU A 90 -11.11 -16.86 51.45
N LEU A 91 -11.02 -16.38 50.22
CA LEU A 91 -12.00 -15.44 49.65
C LEU A 91 -13.41 -16.02 49.65
N LYS A 92 -13.56 -17.33 49.40
CA LYS A 92 -14.86 -18.01 49.43
C LYS A 92 -15.48 -18.01 50.84
N LYS A 93 -14.67 -18.12 51.88
CA LYS A 93 -15.14 -17.99 53.28
C LYS A 93 -15.64 -16.58 53.57
N GLY A 94 -15.07 -15.56 52.90
CA GLY A 94 -15.50 -14.16 52.97
C GLY A 94 -16.66 -13.82 52.03
N GLY A 95 -17.25 -14.79 51.30
CA GLY A 95 -18.40 -14.58 50.41
C GLY A 95 -18.04 -14.17 48.96
N SER A 96 -16.78 -14.26 48.57
CA SER A 96 -16.35 -14.01 47.18
C SER A 96 -16.33 -15.32 46.38
N ASP A 97 -16.84 -15.30 45.16
CA ASP A 97 -16.92 -16.47 44.28
C ASP A 97 -15.86 -16.46 43.16
N LEU A 98 -14.71 -15.79 43.39
CA LEU A 98 -13.60 -15.75 42.46
C LEU A 98 -12.91 -17.09 42.31
N ASP A 99 -12.78 -17.60 41.08
CA ASP A 99 -12.01 -18.79 40.78
C ASP A 99 -10.49 -18.51 40.84
N TYR A 100 -9.72 -19.50 41.27
CA TYR A 100 -8.27 -19.39 41.41
C TYR A 100 -7.57 -18.99 40.07
N LYS A 101 -8.09 -19.45 38.93
CA LYS A 101 -7.56 -19.06 37.61
C LYS A 101 -7.76 -17.57 37.32
N GLU A 102 -8.92 -17.04 37.69
CA GLU A 102 -9.23 -15.65 37.53
C GLU A 102 -8.34 -14.78 38.42
N ILE A 103 -8.07 -15.21 39.66
CA ILE A 103 -7.13 -14.54 40.55
C ILE A 103 -5.73 -14.56 39.96
N MET A 104 -5.28 -15.72 39.48
CA MET A 104 -3.97 -15.89 38.84
C MET A 104 -3.80 -15.03 37.61
N ASP A 105 -4.80 -14.98 36.69
CA ASP A 105 -4.78 -14.19 35.47
C ASP A 105 -4.77 -12.66 35.71
N ARG A 106 -5.26 -12.22 36.86
CA ARG A 106 -5.29 -10.82 37.29
C ARG A 106 -4.10 -10.44 38.16
N SER A 107 -3.26 -11.39 38.52
CA SER A 107 -2.03 -11.19 39.31
C SER A 107 -0.83 -11.08 38.38
N ASP A 108 0.13 -10.24 38.79
CA ASP A 108 1.44 -10.13 38.15
C ASP A 108 2.50 -10.00 39.25
N PHE A 109 3.74 -10.32 38.93
CA PHE A 109 4.83 -10.21 39.88
C PHE A 109 6.15 -9.90 39.18
N GLU A 110 7.02 -9.23 39.91
CA GLU A 110 8.39 -8.95 39.48
C GLU A 110 9.35 -9.31 40.62
N VAL A 111 10.36 -10.09 40.32
CA VAL A 111 11.41 -10.46 41.29
C VAL A 111 12.70 -9.80 40.84
N ASN A 112 13.28 -8.98 41.70
CA ASN A 112 14.60 -8.36 41.50
C ASN A 112 15.63 -9.09 42.39
N PRO A 113 16.42 -10.04 41.82
CA PRO A 113 17.36 -10.85 42.59
C PRO A 113 18.49 -10.01 43.23
N GLN A 114 18.88 -8.91 42.56
CA GLN A 114 19.99 -8.07 43.04
C GLN A 114 19.59 -7.24 44.26
N ALA A 115 18.35 -6.76 44.27
CA ALA A 115 17.82 -5.99 45.38
C ALA A 115 17.13 -6.84 46.47
N GLY A 116 16.87 -8.15 46.18
CA GLY A 116 16.08 -9.01 47.06
C GLY A 116 14.63 -8.59 47.15
N LEU A 117 14.11 -7.86 46.14
CA LEU A 117 12.76 -7.33 46.14
C LEU A 117 11.83 -8.20 45.34
N ILE A 118 10.60 -8.37 45.84
CA ILE A 118 9.51 -9.06 45.19
C ILE A 118 8.30 -8.13 45.18
N THR A 119 7.93 -7.67 44.00
CA THR A 119 6.72 -6.86 43.80
C THR A 119 5.58 -7.75 43.37
N LEU A 120 4.49 -7.74 44.10
CA LEU A 120 3.25 -8.43 43.76
C LEU A 120 2.21 -7.40 43.34
N THR A 121 1.46 -7.66 42.29
CA THR A 121 0.35 -6.81 41.84
C THR A 121 -0.89 -7.62 41.55
N TYR A 122 -2.07 -7.03 41.82
CA TYR A 122 -3.35 -7.61 41.51
C TYR A 122 -4.31 -6.56 41.01
N ASN A 123 -5.06 -6.87 39.94
CA ASN A 123 -5.99 -5.94 39.30
C ASN A 123 -7.44 -6.37 39.54
N ASP A 124 -8.28 -5.47 40.05
CA ASP A 124 -9.72 -5.70 40.20
C ASP A 124 -10.54 -4.43 39.89
N ASN A 125 -11.83 -4.61 39.60
CA ASN A 125 -12.75 -3.51 39.35
C ASN A 125 -13.27 -2.87 40.64
N ASN A 126 -12.97 -3.44 41.80
CA ASN A 126 -13.34 -2.96 43.10
C ASN A 126 -12.09 -2.73 43.97
N GLU A 127 -11.95 -1.54 44.52
CA GLU A 127 -10.77 -1.12 45.29
C GLU A 127 -10.53 -1.97 46.50
N ALA A 128 -11.56 -2.16 47.35
CA ALA A 128 -11.45 -2.97 48.56
C ALA A 128 -11.12 -4.44 48.27
N ARG A 129 -11.74 -5.00 47.21
CA ARG A 129 -11.45 -6.37 46.79
C ARG A 129 -10.07 -6.53 46.23
N ALA A 130 -9.53 -5.52 45.52
CA ALA A 130 -8.15 -5.51 45.05
C ALA A 130 -7.16 -5.57 46.22
N GLU A 131 -7.39 -4.76 47.25
CA GLU A 131 -6.58 -4.71 48.47
C GLU A 131 -6.64 -6.06 49.24
N ASP A 132 -7.84 -6.53 49.54
CA ASP A 132 -8.04 -7.77 50.32
C ASP A 132 -7.44 -8.99 49.61
N THR A 133 -7.66 -9.07 48.27
CA THR A 133 -7.13 -10.20 47.48
C THR A 133 -5.60 -10.18 47.44
N LEU A 134 -4.99 -9.02 47.26
CA LEU A 134 -3.52 -8.92 47.24
C LEU A 134 -2.91 -9.22 48.61
N LYS A 135 -3.53 -8.75 49.70
CA LYS A 135 -3.11 -9.14 51.06
C LYS A 135 -3.09 -10.67 51.25
N LEU A 136 -4.18 -11.32 50.84
CA LEU A 136 -4.26 -12.79 50.91
C LEU A 136 -3.22 -13.47 50.01
N ILE A 137 -2.94 -12.96 48.82
CA ILE A 137 -1.87 -13.48 47.95
C ILE A 137 -0.52 -13.37 48.64
N ALA A 138 -0.20 -12.19 49.20
CA ALA A 138 1.08 -11.95 49.86
C ALA A 138 1.26 -12.81 51.14
N GLU A 139 0.21 -12.96 51.93
CA GLU A 139 0.22 -13.81 53.16
C GLU A 139 0.38 -15.30 52.84
N ASN A 140 -0.38 -15.79 51.87
CA ASN A 140 -0.27 -17.18 51.41
C ASN A 140 1.10 -17.44 50.78
N PHE A 141 1.62 -16.47 49.98
CA PHE A 141 2.97 -16.57 49.43
C PHE A 141 4.05 -16.64 50.52
N ARG A 142 3.97 -15.76 51.51
CA ARG A 142 4.91 -15.79 52.66
C ARG A 142 4.83 -17.12 53.44
N SER A 143 3.63 -17.63 53.69
CA SER A 143 3.44 -18.90 54.35
C SER A 143 4.04 -20.06 53.55
N MET A 144 3.76 -20.13 52.25
CA MET A 144 4.33 -21.16 51.40
C MET A 144 5.86 -21.06 51.31
N ALA A 145 6.39 -19.84 51.14
CA ALA A 145 7.82 -19.62 51.09
C ALA A 145 8.51 -20.07 52.40
N LYS A 146 7.89 -19.77 53.54
CA LYS A 146 8.37 -20.24 54.89
C LYS A 146 8.39 -21.76 54.99
N ASP A 147 7.33 -22.43 54.53
CA ASP A 147 7.22 -23.88 54.56
C ASP A 147 8.25 -24.57 53.63
N TYR A 148 8.46 -24.02 52.42
CA TYR A 148 9.41 -24.58 51.45
C TYR A 148 10.87 -24.32 51.79
N LEU A 149 11.16 -23.15 52.37
CA LEU A 149 12.55 -22.74 52.65
C LEU A 149 12.99 -22.95 54.10
N ASN A 150 12.04 -23.32 54.98
CA ASN A 150 12.27 -23.37 56.42
C ASN A 150 12.83 -22.08 57.01
N ALA A 151 12.50 -20.93 56.40
CA ALA A 151 13.02 -19.63 56.79
C ALA A 151 11.89 -18.57 56.66
N ASP A 152 11.70 -17.79 57.73
CA ASP A 152 10.75 -16.66 57.74
C ASP A 152 11.50 -15.36 57.37
N ASN A 153 11.90 -15.27 56.13
CA ASN A 153 12.79 -14.23 55.61
C ASN A 153 12.14 -13.23 54.65
N LEU A 154 10.78 -13.24 54.52
CA LEU A 154 10.05 -12.30 53.72
C LEU A 154 9.30 -11.30 54.58
N GLU A 155 9.65 -10.02 54.45
CA GLU A 155 8.98 -8.93 55.15
C GLU A 155 8.36 -7.94 54.15
N TYR A 156 7.32 -7.23 54.59
CA TYR A 156 6.78 -6.14 53.78
C TYR A 156 7.76 -4.94 53.83
N LEU A 157 8.26 -4.53 52.67
CA LEU A 157 8.97 -3.23 52.52
C LEU A 157 7.95 -2.09 52.43
N HIS A 158 6.86 -2.35 51.73
CA HIS A 158 5.69 -1.47 51.62
C HIS A 158 4.42 -2.33 51.77
N ASP A 159 3.50 -1.85 52.61
CA ASP A 159 2.17 -2.42 52.71
C ASP A 159 1.38 -2.25 51.40
N VAL A 160 0.23 -2.92 51.32
CA VAL A 160 -0.59 -2.89 50.10
C VAL A 160 -1.03 -1.44 49.80
N LEU A 161 -0.65 -0.97 48.64
CA LEU A 161 -1.10 0.30 48.08
C LEU A 161 -2.05 0.01 46.94
N VAL A 162 -3.19 0.72 46.92
CA VAL A 162 -4.16 0.59 45.82
C VAL A 162 -4.23 1.90 45.03
N GLU A 163 -4.00 1.80 43.76
CA GLU A 163 -4.08 2.92 42.83
C GLU A 163 -5.01 2.60 41.67
N LYS A 164 -5.49 3.64 40.97
CA LYS A 164 -6.18 3.39 39.68
C LYS A 164 -5.20 2.80 38.69
N ALA A 165 -5.59 1.70 38.04
CA ALA A 165 -4.74 1.00 37.10
C ALA A 165 -4.19 1.93 36.01
N SER A 166 -2.89 1.87 35.81
CA SER A 166 -2.18 2.77 34.92
C SER A 166 -2.48 2.47 33.46
N LYS A 167 -2.97 3.49 32.74
CA LYS A 167 -3.20 3.42 31.28
C LYS A 167 -1.90 3.47 30.47
N LYS A 168 -0.72 3.66 31.10
CA LYS A 168 0.55 3.78 30.40
C LYS A 168 0.92 2.52 29.62
N LYS A 169 0.77 1.34 30.23
CA LYS A 169 1.02 0.04 29.56
C LYS A 169 0.11 -0.10 28.32
N LEU A 170 -1.18 0.24 28.45
CA LEU A 170 -2.12 0.18 27.34
C LEU A 170 -1.75 1.12 26.19
N ALA A 171 -1.32 2.35 26.50
CA ALA A 171 -0.86 3.30 25.48
C ALA A 171 0.36 2.75 24.72
N ILE A 172 1.33 2.16 25.42
CA ILE A 172 2.51 1.55 24.80
C ILE A 172 2.10 0.40 23.88
N PHE A 173 1.26 -0.54 24.35
CA PHE A 173 0.78 -1.67 23.53
C PHE A 173 -0.02 -1.19 22.30
N SER A 174 -0.82 -0.13 22.44
CA SER A 174 -1.56 0.45 21.32
C SER A 174 -0.63 1.04 20.26
N VAL A 175 0.44 1.74 20.67
CA VAL A 175 1.45 2.27 19.75
C VAL A 175 2.19 1.13 19.03
N VAL A 176 2.60 0.09 19.76
CA VAL A 176 3.25 -1.09 19.16
C VAL A 176 2.34 -1.78 18.15
N ALA A 177 1.05 -1.92 18.46
CA ALA A 177 0.06 -2.47 17.54
C ALA A 177 -0.12 -1.58 16.28
N GLY A 178 -0.11 -0.26 16.44
CA GLY A 178 -0.13 0.69 15.32
C GLY A 178 1.07 0.54 14.40
N ILE A 179 2.27 0.41 14.96
CA ILE A 179 3.51 0.17 14.19
C ILE A 179 3.42 -1.16 13.44
N ALA A 180 2.97 -2.23 14.09
CA ALA A 180 2.76 -3.54 13.44
C ALA A 180 1.76 -3.42 12.28
N GLY A 181 0.67 -2.67 12.44
CA GLY A 181 -0.28 -2.37 11.38
C GLY A 181 0.33 -1.62 10.20
N ALA A 182 1.20 -0.64 10.47
CA ALA A 182 1.93 0.08 9.42
C ALA A 182 2.88 -0.83 8.63
N ILE A 183 3.59 -1.74 9.30
CA ILE A 183 4.47 -2.73 8.65
C ILE A 183 3.67 -3.67 7.75
N LEU A 184 2.51 -4.16 8.21
CA LEU A 184 1.61 -4.99 7.40
C LEU A 184 1.10 -4.23 6.19
N GLY A 185 0.67 -2.98 6.36
CA GLY A 185 0.25 -2.11 5.26
C GLY A 185 1.35 -1.88 4.22
N LEU A 186 2.57 -1.64 4.67
CA LEU A 186 3.74 -1.51 3.80
C LEU A 186 4.02 -2.79 3.01
N ALA A 187 3.96 -3.95 3.66
CA ALA A 187 4.13 -5.24 2.98
C ALA A 187 3.07 -5.44 1.88
N ILE A 188 1.81 -5.09 2.14
CA ILE A 188 0.72 -5.16 1.15
C ILE A 188 1.02 -4.24 -0.05
N VAL A 189 1.47 -3.01 0.19
CA VAL A 189 1.84 -2.07 -0.89
C VAL A 189 2.99 -2.60 -1.73
N ILE A 190 4.03 -3.14 -1.10
CA ILE A 190 5.17 -3.74 -1.82
C ILE A 190 4.70 -4.91 -2.69
N ILE A 191 3.92 -5.84 -2.13
CA ILE A 191 3.39 -6.98 -2.87
C ILE A 191 2.51 -6.50 -4.05
N LYS A 192 1.63 -5.54 -3.82
CA LYS A 192 0.79 -4.94 -4.88
C LYS A 192 1.63 -4.33 -5.99
N THR A 193 2.71 -3.60 -5.64
CA THR A 193 3.61 -2.97 -6.63
C THR A 193 4.40 -4.02 -7.41
N LEU A 194 4.87 -5.07 -6.75
CA LEU A 194 5.60 -6.19 -7.39
C LEU A 194 4.71 -7.01 -8.33
N LEU A 195 3.43 -7.17 -7.99
CA LEU A 195 2.45 -7.92 -8.78
C LEU A 195 1.72 -7.05 -9.83
N SER A 196 1.95 -5.73 -9.81
CA SER A 196 1.33 -4.84 -10.80
C SER A 196 1.89 -5.12 -12.19
N ASP A 197 1.00 -5.34 -13.15
CA ASP A 197 1.33 -5.50 -14.56
C ASP A 197 1.28 -4.17 -15.34
N ASN A 198 1.15 -3.05 -14.65
CA ASN A 198 1.08 -1.73 -15.26
C ASN A 198 2.46 -1.22 -15.69
N ILE A 199 2.47 -0.38 -16.69
CA ILE A 199 3.63 0.35 -17.18
C ILE A 199 3.87 1.52 -16.23
N ALA A 200 4.96 1.51 -15.46
CA ALA A 200 5.22 2.57 -14.49
C ALA A 200 6.00 3.76 -15.09
N ASP A 201 6.85 3.50 -16.08
CA ASP A 201 7.70 4.50 -16.72
C ASP A 201 8.21 4.04 -18.11
N GLU A 202 8.99 4.89 -18.79
CA GLU A 202 9.61 4.55 -20.06
C GLU A 202 10.57 3.36 -19.99
N ASP A 203 11.23 3.14 -18.86
CA ASP A 203 12.19 2.04 -18.69
C ASP A 203 11.46 0.68 -18.68
N ASP A 204 10.24 0.65 -18.15
CA ASP A 204 9.37 -0.53 -18.26
C ASP A 204 9.04 -0.87 -19.71
N LEU A 205 8.80 0.15 -20.56
CA LEU A 205 8.54 -0.05 -22.00
C LEU A 205 9.78 -0.58 -22.74
N ARG A 206 10.95 -0.04 -22.41
CA ARG A 206 12.24 -0.51 -22.98
C ARG A 206 12.55 -1.94 -22.58
N ALA A 207 12.16 -2.34 -21.34
CA ALA A 207 12.34 -3.70 -20.87
C ALA A 207 11.44 -4.73 -21.59
N LEU A 208 10.38 -4.26 -22.30
CA LEU A 208 9.51 -5.09 -23.14
C LEU A 208 10.00 -5.22 -24.59
N ASP A 209 11.20 -4.71 -24.91
CA ASP A 209 11.75 -4.68 -26.26
C ASP A 209 10.84 -3.93 -27.28
N LEU A 210 10.13 -2.91 -26.79
CA LEU A 210 9.28 -2.05 -27.59
C LEU A 210 10.04 -0.84 -28.08
N ASP A 211 9.69 -0.34 -29.27
CA ASP A 211 10.29 0.90 -29.80
C ASP A 211 9.65 2.13 -29.14
N VAL A 212 10.29 2.62 -28.10
CA VAL A 212 9.87 3.80 -27.33
C VAL A 212 10.27 5.06 -28.06
N LEU A 213 9.30 5.78 -28.60
CA LEU A 213 9.54 7.04 -29.32
C LEU A 213 9.94 8.17 -28.38
N GLY A 214 9.43 8.19 -27.16
CA GLY A 214 9.72 9.18 -26.13
C GLY A 214 8.52 9.40 -25.21
N SER A 215 8.58 10.50 -24.46
CA SER A 215 7.46 10.98 -23.65
C SER A 215 6.60 11.98 -24.43
N SER A 216 5.31 12.10 -24.11
CA SER A 216 4.37 12.97 -24.82
C SER A 216 4.75 14.47 -24.81
N ASP A 217 5.61 14.89 -23.90
CA ASP A 217 6.19 16.24 -23.82
C ASP A 217 7.43 16.44 -24.72
N GLU A 218 7.96 15.37 -25.32
CA GLU A 218 9.16 15.38 -26.16
C GLU A 218 8.85 15.34 -27.67
N ILE A 219 7.94 16.19 -28.18
CA ILE A 219 7.45 16.16 -29.57
C ILE A 219 8.59 16.15 -30.59
N SER A 220 9.64 16.97 -30.39
CA SER A 220 10.78 17.01 -31.31
C SER A 220 11.55 15.70 -31.39
N LYS A 221 11.63 14.95 -30.31
CA LYS A 221 12.28 13.64 -30.26
C LYS A 221 11.43 12.59 -30.94
N ILE A 222 10.10 12.61 -30.70
CA ILE A 222 9.13 11.71 -31.35
C ILE A 222 9.19 11.95 -32.87
N LYS A 223 9.11 13.21 -33.32
CA LYS A 223 9.26 13.61 -34.72
C LYS A 223 10.54 13.04 -35.32
N ALA A 224 11.70 13.27 -34.71
CA ALA A 224 12.98 12.83 -35.24
C ALA A 224 13.04 11.32 -35.43
N LYS A 225 12.41 10.55 -34.53
CA LYS A 225 12.34 9.10 -34.65
C LYS A 225 11.38 8.65 -35.75
N ILE A 226 10.24 9.35 -35.93
CA ILE A 226 9.31 9.08 -36.99
C ILE A 226 9.99 9.38 -38.35
N ASP A 227 10.60 10.56 -38.50
CA ASP A 227 11.34 10.95 -39.72
C ASP A 227 12.45 9.94 -40.06
N HIS A 228 13.12 9.38 -39.08
CA HIS A 228 14.16 8.39 -39.29
C HIS A 228 13.59 7.03 -39.75
N ARG A 229 12.40 6.65 -39.26
CA ARG A 229 11.75 5.37 -39.60
C ARG A 229 10.93 5.41 -40.85
N LEU A 230 10.26 6.55 -41.05
CA LEU A 230 9.31 6.76 -42.15
C LEU A 230 9.59 8.14 -42.80
N GLN A 231 10.14 8.16 -44.00
CA GLN A 231 10.44 9.41 -44.68
C GLN A 231 9.18 10.10 -45.21
N ASN A 232 8.14 9.34 -45.53
CA ASN A 232 6.80 9.74 -45.91
C ASN A 232 5.85 8.59 -45.66
N GLY A 233 4.57 8.89 -45.49
CA GLY A 233 3.53 7.84 -45.35
C GLY A 233 2.42 8.20 -44.37
N VAL A 234 1.63 7.21 -44.04
CA VAL A 234 0.47 7.32 -43.17
C VAL A 234 0.81 6.85 -41.78
N VAL A 235 0.59 7.72 -40.78
CA VAL A 235 0.84 7.45 -39.36
C VAL A 235 -0.47 7.46 -38.61
N GLY A 236 -0.85 6.31 -38.04
CA GLY A 236 -1.96 6.22 -37.11
C GLY A 236 -1.50 6.62 -35.69
N LEU A 237 -2.32 7.36 -34.99
CA LEU A 237 -2.10 7.73 -33.60
C LEU A 237 -3.28 7.30 -32.76
N THR A 238 -3.03 6.43 -31.82
CA THR A 238 -4.07 5.83 -30.94
C THR A 238 -3.62 5.83 -29.49
N SER A 239 -4.52 5.47 -28.58
CA SER A 239 -4.25 5.45 -27.16
C SER A 239 -4.75 4.18 -26.47
N LEU A 240 -3.94 3.63 -25.58
CA LEU A 240 -4.35 2.70 -24.51
C LEU A 240 -4.39 3.40 -23.16
N ALA A 241 -3.82 4.61 -23.05
CA ALA A 241 -3.86 5.46 -21.88
C ALA A 241 -5.28 5.92 -21.54
N GLN A 242 -5.45 6.50 -20.36
CA GLN A 242 -6.68 7.26 -20.05
C GLN A 242 -6.71 8.60 -20.79
N ALA A 243 -5.53 9.16 -21.11
CA ALA A 243 -5.40 10.34 -21.92
C ALA A 243 -5.72 10.04 -23.40
N ASP A 244 -6.33 11.01 -24.05
CA ASP A 244 -6.62 10.94 -25.48
C ASP A 244 -5.37 11.29 -26.32
N SER A 245 -5.23 10.68 -27.50
CA SER A 245 -4.10 10.92 -28.39
C SER A 245 -4.20 12.23 -29.17
N PHE A 246 -5.32 12.95 -29.15
CA PHE A 246 -5.58 14.10 -30.01
C PHE A 246 -4.54 15.23 -29.88
N ASP A 247 -4.22 15.64 -28.65
CA ASP A 247 -3.26 16.72 -28.43
C ASP A 247 -1.87 16.32 -28.93
N LEU A 248 -1.42 15.10 -28.61
CA LEU A 248 -0.17 14.54 -29.13
C LEU A 248 -0.16 14.50 -30.65
N ALA A 249 -1.24 14.01 -31.27
CA ALA A 249 -1.36 13.88 -32.71
C ALA A 249 -1.32 15.23 -33.43
N LYS A 250 -2.01 16.22 -32.86
CA LYS A 250 -2.06 17.57 -33.38
C LYS A 250 -0.68 18.26 -33.26
N ASP A 251 -0.05 18.20 -32.08
CA ASP A 251 1.27 18.85 -31.88
C ASP A 251 2.34 18.19 -32.74
N LEU A 252 2.27 16.89 -32.96
CA LEU A 252 3.14 16.17 -33.88
C LEU A 252 2.90 16.58 -35.33
N ALA A 253 1.64 16.69 -35.75
CA ALA A 253 1.27 17.16 -37.10
C ALA A 253 1.81 18.59 -37.36
N GLU A 254 1.61 19.50 -36.40
CA GLU A 254 2.14 20.87 -36.48
C GLU A 254 3.68 20.88 -36.57
N SER A 255 4.35 20.05 -35.77
CA SER A 255 5.81 19.94 -35.79
C SER A 255 6.37 19.37 -37.09
N LEU A 256 5.70 18.35 -37.67
CA LEU A 256 6.07 17.77 -38.97
C LEU A 256 5.82 18.77 -40.09
N ALA A 257 4.73 19.55 -40.03
CA ALA A 257 4.33 20.53 -41.05
C ALA A 257 5.31 21.72 -41.20
N LEU A 258 6.22 21.91 -40.26
CA LEU A 258 7.27 22.96 -40.39
C LEU A 258 8.23 22.72 -41.58
N ALA A 259 8.37 21.47 -42.02
CA ALA A 259 9.27 21.11 -43.13
C ALA A 259 8.59 20.25 -44.21
N ASN A 260 7.36 19.78 -44.01
CA ASN A 260 6.69 18.81 -44.86
C ASN A 260 5.24 19.22 -45.14
N GLY A 261 4.65 18.72 -46.23
CA GLY A 261 3.20 18.76 -46.43
C GLY A 261 2.51 17.73 -45.52
N VAL A 262 1.61 18.17 -44.63
CA VAL A 262 0.95 17.33 -43.65
C VAL A 262 -0.56 17.43 -43.76
N LEU A 263 -1.23 16.31 -43.90
CA LEU A 263 -2.67 16.17 -43.73
C LEU A 263 -2.96 15.56 -42.36
N PHE A 264 -3.74 16.23 -41.54
CA PHE A 264 -4.20 15.75 -40.27
C PHE A 264 -5.66 15.30 -40.37
N VAL A 265 -5.93 14.02 -40.07
CA VAL A 265 -7.26 13.41 -40.11
C VAL A 265 -7.78 13.29 -38.71
N ASP A 266 -8.77 14.10 -38.34
CA ASP A 266 -9.42 14.09 -37.02
C ASP A 266 -10.67 13.18 -37.06
N SER A 267 -10.49 11.91 -36.72
CA SER A 267 -11.62 10.96 -36.72
C SER A 267 -12.59 11.17 -35.55
N LYS A 268 -12.19 11.94 -34.54
CA LYS A 268 -12.97 12.22 -33.34
C LYS A 268 -13.70 13.56 -33.38
N ASN A 269 -13.43 14.37 -34.41
CA ASN A 269 -13.93 15.74 -34.54
C ASN A 269 -13.67 16.64 -33.31
N LYS A 270 -12.54 16.44 -32.63
CA LYS A 270 -12.14 17.23 -31.45
C LYS A 270 -11.61 18.62 -31.83
N GLY A 271 -11.16 18.82 -33.05
CA GLY A 271 -10.67 20.08 -33.54
C GLY A 271 -11.74 21.17 -33.71
N GLY A 272 -12.99 20.89 -33.41
CA GLY A 272 -14.07 21.87 -33.39
C GLY A 272 -14.44 22.47 -34.78
N ILE A 273 -14.33 21.67 -35.85
CA ILE A 273 -14.81 22.09 -37.16
C ILE A 273 -16.35 22.03 -37.16
N GLU A 274 -16.98 23.17 -37.34
CA GLU A 274 -18.45 23.29 -37.28
C GLU A 274 -19.13 22.33 -38.27
N GLY A 275 -20.21 21.69 -37.82
CA GLY A 275 -20.99 20.67 -38.54
C GLY A 275 -21.52 21.06 -39.92
N LYS A 276 -21.38 22.34 -40.31
CA LYS A 276 -21.71 22.85 -41.65
C LYS A 276 -20.81 22.25 -42.76
N TYR A 277 -19.63 21.75 -42.40
CA TYR A 277 -18.69 21.13 -43.34
C TYR A 277 -18.76 19.58 -43.29
N LEU A 278 -19.52 19.02 -42.35
CA LEU A 278 -19.65 17.58 -42.12
C LEU A 278 -20.95 17.00 -42.69
N SER A 279 -21.77 17.81 -43.38
CA SER A 279 -23.12 17.40 -43.78
C SER A 279 -23.20 16.46 -45.02
N ASP A 280 -22.08 16.28 -45.71
CA ASP A 280 -22.02 15.38 -46.86
C ASP A 280 -21.03 14.25 -46.57
N VAL A 281 -21.54 13.08 -46.27
CA VAL A 281 -20.75 11.85 -45.97
C VAL A 281 -19.85 11.45 -47.17
N ASN A 282 -20.10 11.98 -48.34
CA ASN A 282 -19.36 11.68 -49.59
C ASN A 282 -18.38 12.77 -50.03
N SER A 283 -18.20 13.86 -49.25
CA SER A 283 -17.23 14.90 -49.60
C SER A 283 -16.23 15.11 -48.47
N PHE A 284 -15.06 14.49 -48.61
CA PHE A 284 -13.89 14.67 -47.73
C PHE A 284 -13.25 16.02 -47.94
N LYS A 285 -13.77 17.03 -47.28
CA LYS A 285 -13.33 18.42 -47.43
C LYS A 285 -12.13 18.72 -46.55
N VAL A 286 -11.02 19.09 -47.18
CA VAL A 286 -9.82 19.53 -46.48
C VAL A 286 -9.88 21.02 -46.25
N LEU A 287 -9.57 21.43 -45.04
CA LEU A 287 -9.49 22.84 -44.62
C LEU A 287 -8.10 23.15 -44.12
N ARG A 288 -7.55 24.29 -44.54
CA ARG A 288 -6.28 24.79 -44.04
C ARG A 288 -6.47 25.38 -42.64
N LYS A 289 -5.75 24.82 -41.64
CA LYS A 289 -5.76 25.34 -40.27
C LYS A 289 -4.32 25.59 -39.81
N GLY A 290 -3.90 26.83 -39.85
CA GLY A 290 -2.49 27.19 -39.57
C GLY A 290 -1.52 26.61 -40.60
N VAL A 291 -0.62 25.75 -40.16
CA VAL A 291 0.42 25.11 -41.01
C VAL A 291 0.01 23.74 -41.54
N ILE A 292 -1.05 23.15 -41.03
CA ILE A 292 -1.55 21.82 -41.43
C ILE A 292 -2.81 21.92 -42.27
N ASP A 293 -2.98 20.97 -43.17
CA ASP A 293 -4.23 20.71 -43.85
C ASP A 293 -5.03 19.72 -42.99
N TYR A 294 -6.31 19.98 -42.81
CA TYR A 294 -7.15 19.34 -41.78
C TYR A 294 -8.38 18.69 -42.40
N LEU A 295 -8.58 17.41 -42.12
CA LEU A 295 -9.75 16.64 -42.49
C LEU A 295 -10.48 16.16 -41.22
N ALA A 296 -11.66 16.72 -40.96
CA ALA A 296 -12.49 16.26 -39.85
C ALA A 296 -13.54 15.26 -40.32
N LEU A 297 -13.74 14.21 -39.52
CA LEU A 297 -14.82 13.23 -39.72
C LEU A 297 -15.93 13.46 -38.70
N PRO A 298 -17.20 13.16 -39.04
CA PRO A 298 -18.31 13.24 -38.08
C PRO A 298 -18.13 12.20 -36.97
N GLU A 299 -18.15 12.61 -35.72
CA GLU A 299 -17.93 11.72 -34.58
C GLU A 299 -18.86 10.51 -34.53
N LYS A 300 -20.16 10.72 -34.83
CA LYS A 300 -21.19 9.66 -34.78
C LYS A 300 -21.13 8.64 -35.89
N ALA A 301 -20.46 8.93 -36.99
CA ALA A 301 -20.36 8.09 -38.16
C ALA A 301 -18.93 7.64 -38.47
N SER A 302 -17.97 7.92 -37.56
CA SER A 302 -16.55 7.69 -37.85
C SER A 302 -16.27 6.22 -38.20
N ASP A 303 -16.79 5.28 -37.43
CA ASP A 303 -16.55 3.83 -37.66
C ASP A 303 -17.01 3.38 -39.05
N GLN A 304 -18.20 3.83 -39.51
CA GLN A 304 -18.71 3.51 -40.83
C GLN A 304 -17.91 4.15 -41.94
N ILE A 305 -17.43 5.41 -41.72
CA ILE A 305 -16.64 6.13 -42.69
C ILE A 305 -15.24 5.52 -42.78
N LEU A 306 -14.61 5.20 -41.66
CA LEU A 306 -13.28 4.63 -41.62
C LEU A 306 -13.18 3.25 -42.26
N ASP A 307 -14.28 2.48 -42.29
CA ASP A 307 -14.37 1.18 -42.98
C ASP A 307 -14.78 1.29 -44.45
N SER A 308 -15.10 2.51 -44.93
CA SER A 308 -15.59 2.70 -46.33
C SER A 308 -14.46 2.66 -47.35
N ASN A 309 -14.79 2.16 -48.54
CA ASN A 309 -13.86 2.22 -49.68
C ASN A 309 -13.62 3.63 -50.17
N GLU A 310 -14.56 4.55 -49.95
CA GLU A 310 -14.46 5.95 -50.28
C GLU A 310 -13.39 6.62 -49.44
N PHE A 311 -13.36 6.38 -48.10
CA PHE A 311 -12.33 6.90 -47.23
C PHE A 311 -10.96 6.30 -47.56
N PHE A 312 -10.88 5.01 -47.80
CA PHE A 312 -9.67 4.33 -48.21
C PHE A 312 -9.10 4.97 -49.48
N GLY A 313 -9.94 5.12 -50.54
CA GLY A 313 -9.56 5.74 -51.81
C GLY A 313 -9.12 7.18 -51.63
N GLU A 314 -9.75 7.94 -50.76
CA GLU A 314 -9.43 9.31 -50.46
C GLU A 314 -8.02 9.47 -49.84
N ILE A 315 -7.70 8.62 -48.86
CA ILE A 315 -6.37 8.65 -48.22
C ILE A 315 -5.28 8.26 -49.22
N VAL A 316 -5.44 7.14 -49.94
CA VAL A 316 -4.48 6.66 -50.95
C VAL A 316 -4.26 7.70 -52.07
N ASN A 317 -5.30 8.36 -52.53
CA ASN A 317 -5.16 9.42 -53.54
C ASN A 317 -4.39 10.63 -53.05
N ARG A 318 -4.36 10.87 -51.70
CA ARG A 318 -3.66 12.00 -51.09
C ARG A 318 -2.23 11.70 -50.70
N GLU A 319 -1.81 10.46 -50.61
CA GLU A 319 -0.44 10.06 -50.30
C GLU A 319 0.59 10.73 -51.22
N ASN A 320 0.25 10.98 -52.50
CA ASN A 320 1.12 11.69 -53.43
C ASN A 320 1.16 13.22 -53.22
N ALA A 321 0.20 13.78 -52.49
CA ALA A 321 0.09 15.21 -52.25
C ALA A 321 0.71 15.67 -50.92
N TYR A 322 0.85 14.75 -49.96
CA TYR A 322 1.38 15.01 -48.64
C TYR A 322 2.56 14.10 -48.33
N ASN A 323 3.54 14.62 -47.58
CA ASN A 323 4.63 13.80 -47.08
C ASN A 323 4.13 12.90 -45.91
N TYR A 324 3.27 13.46 -45.06
CA TYR A 324 2.69 12.71 -43.96
C TYR A 324 1.16 12.87 -43.93
N ILE A 325 0.47 11.77 -43.66
CA ILE A 325 -0.94 11.78 -43.32
C ILE A 325 -1.04 11.21 -41.88
N LEU A 326 -1.44 12.04 -40.94
CA LEU A 326 -1.62 11.62 -39.53
C LEU A 326 -3.09 11.39 -39.28
N ILE A 327 -3.44 10.18 -38.86
CA ILE A 327 -4.82 9.80 -38.53
C ILE A 327 -4.92 9.71 -37.00
N ASP A 328 -5.61 10.69 -36.38
CA ASP A 328 -5.94 10.60 -34.94
C ASP A 328 -7.11 9.66 -34.75
N GLN A 329 -6.84 8.50 -34.20
CA GLN A 329 -7.78 7.41 -33.99
C GLN A 329 -8.32 7.41 -32.56
N LYS A 330 -9.49 6.79 -32.36
CA LYS A 330 -9.98 6.50 -31.00
C LYS A 330 -9.04 5.51 -30.28
N SER A 331 -9.40 5.17 -29.06
CA SER A 331 -8.62 4.20 -28.26
C SER A 331 -8.57 2.82 -28.94
N LEU A 332 -7.48 2.08 -28.76
CA LEU A 332 -7.34 0.66 -29.14
C LEU A 332 -8.39 -0.29 -28.50
N LYS A 333 -9.20 0.23 -27.60
CA LYS A 333 -10.40 -0.46 -27.09
C LYS A 333 -11.62 -0.36 -28.00
N THR A 334 -11.51 0.39 -29.09
CA THR A 334 -12.55 0.59 -30.11
C THR A 334 -12.10 0.03 -31.46
N PRO A 335 -13.01 -0.13 -32.43
CA PRO A 335 -12.67 -0.65 -33.77
C PRO A 335 -11.78 0.27 -34.62
N ASP A 336 -11.82 1.57 -34.41
CA ASP A 336 -11.19 2.59 -35.30
C ASP A 336 -9.74 2.27 -35.69
N PRO A 337 -8.80 2.00 -34.76
CA PRO A 337 -7.42 1.72 -35.11
C PRO A 337 -7.27 0.47 -35.98
N TYR A 338 -8.10 -0.53 -35.76
CA TYR A 338 -8.07 -1.78 -36.52
C TYR A 338 -8.67 -1.61 -37.94
N LEU A 339 -9.67 -0.72 -38.11
CA LEU A 339 -10.26 -0.41 -39.41
C LEU A 339 -9.29 0.37 -40.29
N THR A 340 -8.50 1.28 -39.70
CA THR A 340 -7.52 2.11 -40.41
C THR A 340 -6.13 1.47 -40.52
N ALA A 341 -5.88 0.36 -39.83
CA ALA A 341 -4.59 -0.34 -39.85
C ALA A 341 -4.06 -0.61 -41.26
N ARG A 342 -4.93 -0.98 -42.19
CA ARG A 342 -4.58 -1.24 -43.60
C ARG A 342 -4.09 -0.01 -44.38
N LEU A 343 -4.28 1.21 -43.83
CA LEU A 343 -3.84 2.47 -44.40
C LEU A 343 -2.51 2.95 -43.80
N CYS A 344 -2.17 2.46 -42.60
CA CYS A 344 -1.07 3.01 -41.83
C CYS A 344 0.22 2.24 -42.10
N ASP A 345 1.30 2.96 -42.42
CA ASP A 345 2.67 2.43 -42.50
C ASP A 345 3.25 2.26 -41.09
N MET A 346 2.79 3.10 -40.17
CA MET A 346 3.23 3.15 -38.80
C MET A 346 2.08 3.44 -37.85
N GLU A 347 2.08 2.81 -36.67
CA GLU A 347 1.16 3.12 -35.59
C GLU A 347 1.90 3.65 -34.37
N VAL A 348 1.43 4.77 -33.80
CA VAL A 348 1.94 5.39 -32.58
C VAL A 348 0.92 5.20 -31.47
N ILE A 349 1.31 4.48 -30.43
CA ILE A 349 0.44 4.11 -29.34
C ILE A 349 0.80 4.92 -28.09
N LEU A 350 -0.14 5.74 -27.60
CA LEU A 350 -0.01 6.47 -26.36
C LEU A 350 -0.35 5.57 -25.18
N VAL A 351 0.55 5.45 -24.20
CA VAL A 351 0.38 4.67 -22.98
C VAL A 351 0.66 5.52 -21.74
N ASP A 352 0.11 5.12 -20.59
CA ASP A 352 0.31 5.77 -19.30
C ASP A 352 0.58 4.75 -18.20
N GLU A 353 0.74 5.23 -16.97
CA GLU A 353 0.96 4.43 -15.77
C GLU A 353 -0.19 3.45 -15.41
N LYS A 354 -1.35 3.59 -16.03
CA LYS A 354 -2.51 2.70 -15.82
C LYS A 354 -2.64 1.66 -16.93
N THR A 355 -1.88 1.81 -17.99
CA THR A 355 -1.84 0.85 -19.10
C THR A 355 -1.17 -0.45 -18.63
N ARG A 356 -1.81 -1.58 -18.90
CA ARG A 356 -1.25 -2.91 -18.58
C ARG A 356 -0.32 -3.36 -19.68
N LYS A 357 0.79 -3.98 -19.31
CA LYS A 357 1.76 -4.56 -20.25
C LYS A 357 1.12 -5.59 -21.17
N ASN A 358 0.33 -6.49 -20.61
CA ASN A 358 -0.38 -7.51 -21.40
C ASN A 358 -1.38 -6.90 -22.41
N ASP A 359 -2.06 -5.80 -22.06
CA ASP A 359 -2.98 -5.14 -22.96
C ASP A 359 -2.23 -4.48 -24.13
N LEU A 360 -1.04 -3.91 -23.86
CA LEU A 360 -0.16 -3.32 -24.86
C LEU A 360 0.44 -4.37 -25.79
N ASP A 361 0.98 -5.46 -25.23
CA ASP A 361 1.53 -6.57 -26.02
C ASP A 361 0.48 -7.18 -26.94
N LYS A 362 -0.71 -7.38 -26.43
CA LYS A 362 -1.85 -7.88 -27.23
C LYS A 362 -2.21 -6.91 -28.35
N ALA A 363 -2.36 -5.63 -28.04
CA ALA A 363 -2.73 -4.62 -29.05
C ALA A 363 -1.66 -4.52 -30.16
N ILE A 364 -0.38 -4.56 -29.82
CA ILE A 364 0.70 -4.58 -30.82
C ILE A 364 0.67 -5.87 -31.66
N SER A 365 0.39 -7.02 -31.05
CA SER A 365 0.24 -8.27 -31.78
C SER A 365 -0.91 -8.21 -32.77
N ASP A 366 -2.09 -7.73 -32.31
CA ASP A 366 -3.28 -7.59 -33.14
C ASP A 366 -3.03 -6.64 -34.33
N LEU A 367 -2.36 -5.52 -34.10
CA LEU A 367 -2.01 -4.56 -35.17
C LEU A 367 -0.99 -5.14 -36.17
N ARG A 368 -0.01 -5.92 -35.71
CA ARG A 368 0.94 -6.60 -36.59
C ARG A 368 0.29 -7.68 -37.45
N GLU A 369 -0.70 -8.39 -36.92
CA GLU A 369 -1.51 -9.36 -37.70
C GLU A 369 -2.28 -8.67 -38.82
N LEU A 370 -2.67 -7.39 -38.65
CA LEU A 370 -3.32 -6.58 -39.68
C LEU A 370 -2.36 -5.97 -40.69
N GLY A 371 -1.05 -6.22 -40.56
CA GLY A 371 -0.05 -5.81 -41.54
C GLY A 371 0.70 -4.52 -41.22
N ILE A 372 0.50 -3.95 -40.01
CA ILE A 372 1.29 -2.80 -39.57
C ILE A 372 2.76 -3.21 -39.37
N GLY A 373 3.63 -2.64 -40.18
CA GLY A 373 5.06 -2.95 -40.16
C GLY A 373 5.80 -2.41 -38.94
N TYR A 374 5.32 -1.31 -38.37
CA TYR A 374 6.00 -0.61 -37.29
C TYR A 374 5.03 -0.03 -36.26
N CYS A 375 5.22 -0.40 -35.00
CA CYS A 375 4.48 0.17 -33.87
C CYS A 375 5.46 0.90 -32.94
N GLY A 376 5.29 2.21 -32.76
CA GLY A 376 6.03 3.02 -31.82
C GLY A 376 5.20 3.33 -30.58
N VAL A 377 5.82 3.41 -29.42
CA VAL A 377 5.13 3.69 -28.16
C VAL A 377 5.56 5.02 -27.58
N VAL A 378 4.62 5.85 -27.17
CA VAL A 378 4.84 7.13 -26.48
C VAL A 378 4.29 7.03 -25.06
N TYR A 379 5.11 7.39 -24.08
CA TYR A 379 4.70 7.43 -22.69
C TYR A 379 4.08 8.79 -22.35
N HIS A 380 2.87 8.77 -21.80
CA HIS A 380 2.19 9.97 -21.30
C HIS A 380 2.49 10.15 -19.80
N LYS A 381 3.08 11.31 -19.45
CA LYS A 381 3.39 11.68 -18.06
C LYS A 381 2.20 12.27 -17.34
#